data_571dcdb6f0a6390057d7a48e1ce518d0
#
_entry.id   571dcdb6f0a6390057d7a48e1ce518d0
#
_cell.length_a   1.000
_cell.length_b   1.000
_cell.length_c   1.000
_cell.angle_alpha   90.00
_cell.angle_beta   90.00
_cell.angle_gamma   90.00
#
_symmetry.space_group_name_H-M   'P 1'
#
loop_
_entity.id
_entity.type
_entity.pdbx_description
1 polymer ?
#
loop_
_entity_poly.entity_id
_entity_poly.type
_entity_poly.pdbx_seq_one_letter_code
_entity_poly.pdbx_strand_id
1 'polypeptide(L)'
;TIVDTSDETWQEAFDQTLFPAIRASRLAVPHMQRRGGGAIIMIASIYGRESGGRMTYNAVKAAEISLAKSMAQQLAQHNIRVNSVAPGSILFPGGSWHRRQQQDPEGIAEFVRRELPFGRFGRPEEVGAAVAFLSSARASWISGASVPVDGCQSRSQI
;
A
#
# COMPACT_ATOMS: atom_id res chain seq x y z
N THR A 1 21.65 6.98 -4.48
CA THR A 1 21.18 8.34 -4.80
C THR A 1 20.49 8.35 -6.16
N ILE A 2 19.90 9.48 -6.56
CA ILE A 2 19.29 9.61 -7.90
C ILE A 2 20.30 9.42 -9.03
N VAL A 3 21.56 9.79 -8.77
CA VAL A 3 22.65 9.66 -9.74
C VAL A 3 23.10 8.20 -9.91
N ASP A 4 23.02 7.42 -8.84
CA ASP A 4 23.53 6.04 -8.81
C ASP A 4 22.43 4.99 -9.08
N THR A 5 21.19 5.40 -9.20
CA THR A 5 20.06 4.49 -9.47
C THR A 5 19.84 4.37 -10.96
N SER A 6 20.17 3.21 -11.53
CA SER A 6 20.04 2.97 -12.98
C SER A 6 18.60 2.87 -13.45
N ASP A 7 18.39 3.06 -14.76
CA ASP A 7 17.07 2.91 -15.38
C ASP A 7 16.52 1.48 -15.22
N GLU A 8 17.39 0.47 -15.21
CA GLU A 8 16.99 -0.93 -14.97
C GLU A 8 16.41 -1.10 -13.57
N THR A 9 17.02 -0.47 -12.55
CA THR A 9 16.51 -0.51 -11.17
C THR A 9 15.12 0.16 -11.07
N TRP A 10 14.91 1.26 -11.79
CA TRP A 10 13.61 1.90 -11.91
C TRP A 10 12.61 0.99 -12.60
N GLN A 11 12.96 0.44 -13.75
CA GLN A 11 12.08 -0.45 -14.50
C GLN A 11 11.67 -1.66 -13.68
N GLU A 12 12.62 -2.29 -12.98
CA GLU A 12 12.35 -3.44 -12.10
C GLU A 12 11.33 -3.08 -11.01
N ALA A 13 11.45 -1.92 -10.36
CA ALA A 13 10.51 -1.48 -9.34
C ALA A 13 9.08 -1.34 -9.89
N PHE A 14 8.93 -0.79 -11.11
CA PHE A 14 7.63 -0.69 -11.78
C PHE A 14 7.10 -2.07 -12.18
N ASP A 15 7.94 -2.93 -12.73
CA ASP A 15 7.56 -4.27 -13.18
C ASP A 15 7.13 -5.18 -12.03
N GLN A 16 7.75 -5.05 -10.86
CA GLN A 16 7.42 -5.87 -9.70
C GLN A 16 6.24 -5.34 -8.90
N THR A 17 5.90 -4.06 -9.01
CA THR A 17 4.90 -3.43 -8.14
C THR A 17 3.71 -2.89 -8.92
N LEU A 18 3.91 -1.90 -9.78
CA LEU A 18 2.81 -1.18 -10.43
C LEU A 18 2.16 -1.99 -11.56
N PHE A 19 2.98 -2.60 -12.44
CA PHE A 19 2.44 -3.36 -13.57
C PHE A 19 1.61 -4.58 -13.15
N PRO A 20 1.93 -5.34 -12.09
CA PRO A 20 1.03 -6.38 -11.58
C PRO A 20 -0.33 -5.83 -11.15
N ALA A 21 -0.38 -4.69 -10.47
CA ALA A 21 -1.64 -4.04 -10.08
C ALA A 21 -2.47 -3.62 -11.30
N ILE A 22 -1.83 -3.02 -12.32
CA ILE A 22 -2.48 -2.63 -13.59
C ILE A 22 -3.03 -3.87 -14.31
N ARG A 23 -2.21 -4.91 -14.47
CA ARG A 23 -2.59 -6.14 -15.20
C ARG A 23 -3.74 -6.88 -14.52
N ALA A 24 -3.65 -7.07 -13.19
CA ALA A 24 -4.70 -7.71 -12.41
C ALA A 24 -6.02 -6.91 -12.49
N SER A 25 -5.96 -5.59 -12.35
CA SER A 25 -7.13 -4.73 -12.47
C SER A 25 -7.77 -4.80 -13.85
N ARG A 26 -6.95 -4.75 -14.91
CA ARG A 26 -7.43 -4.86 -16.30
C ARG A 26 -8.17 -6.17 -16.56
N LEU A 27 -7.71 -7.26 -15.96
CA LEU A 27 -8.37 -8.57 -16.08
C LEU A 27 -9.63 -8.66 -15.21
N ALA A 28 -9.62 -8.10 -14.00
CA ALA A 28 -10.73 -8.22 -13.06
C ALA A 28 -11.94 -7.33 -13.43
N VAL A 29 -11.69 -6.10 -13.90
CA VAL A 29 -12.74 -5.09 -14.17
C VAL A 29 -13.86 -5.60 -15.07
N PRO A 30 -13.64 -6.25 -16.24
CA PRO A 30 -14.72 -6.75 -17.07
C PRO A 30 -15.61 -7.78 -16.36
N HIS A 31 -15.04 -8.59 -15.47
CA HIS A 31 -15.82 -9.55 -14.67
C HIS A 31 -16.67 -8.85 -13.63
N MET A 32 -16.12 -7.83 -12.96
CA MET A 32 -16.85 -7.02 -11.99
C MET A 32 -18.00 -6.24 -12.65
N GLN A 33 -17.77 -5.68 -13.85
CA GLN A 33 -18.82 -5.00 -14.63
C GLN A 33 -19.99 -5.95 -14.96
N ARG A 34 -19.70 -7.15 -15.45
CA ARG A 34 -20.75 -8.17 -15.73
C ARG A 34 -21.52 -8.60 -14.49
N ARG A 35 -20.88 -8.54 -13.32
CA ARG A 35 -21.47 -8.87 -12.01
C ARG A 35 -22.28 -7.71 -11.40
N GLY A 36 -22.21 -6.52 -11.97
CA GLY A 36 -22.87 -5.31 -11.48
C GLY A 36 -22.15 -4.61 -10.34
N GLY A 37 -20.86 -4.87 -10.13
CA GLY A 37 -20.05 -4.18 -9.15
C GLY A 37 -18.92 -5.00 -8.57
N GLY A 38 -18.10 -4.35 -7.71
CA GLY A 38 -16.97 -4.98 -7.06
C GLY A 38 -16.16 -4.03 -6.19
N ALA A 39 -15.07 -4.54 -5.63
CA ALA A 39 -14.10 -3.72 -4.91
C ALA A 39 -12.67 -4.15 -5.27
N ILE A 40 -11.82 -3.18 -5.51
CA ILE A 40 -10.37 -3.35 -5.74
C ILE A 40 -9.64 -2.61 -4.61
N ILE A 41 -8.74 -3.31 -3.92
CA ILE A 41 -7.93 -2.71 -2.87
C ILE A 41 -6.46 -2.88 -3.25
N MET A 42 -5.77 -1.75 -3.44
CA MET A 42 -4.33 -1.73 -3.71
C MET A 42 -3.57 -1.63 -2.39
N ILE A 43 -2.55 -2.46 -2.22
CA ILE A 43 -1.68 -2.42 -1.04
C ILE A 43 -0.49 -1.51 -1.36
N ALA A 44 -0.67 -0.23 -1.04
CA ALA A 44 0.36 0.79 -1.22
C ALA A 44 1.36 0.80 -0.03
N SER A 45 1.70 1.95 0.48
CA SER A 45 2.55 2.17 1.66
C SER A 45 2.38 3.60 2.18
N ILE A 46 2.68 3.86 3.43
CA ILE A 46 2.87 5.22 3.92
C ILE A 46 3.92 5.97 3.08
N TYR A 47 4.94 5.28 2.59
CA TYR A 47 5.96 5.85 1.69
C TYR A 47 5.47 6.13 0.26
N GLY A 48 4.24 5.83 -0.08
CA GLY A 48 3.57 6.39 -1.25
C GLY A 48 2.88 7.73 -0.96
N ARG A 49 2.82 8.14 0.30
CA ARG A 49 2.20 9.39 0.78
C ARG A 49 3.22 10.40 1.30
N GLU A 50 4.38 9.93 1.71
CA GLU A 50 5.48 10.74 2.27
C GLU A 50 6.84 10.14 1.92
N SER A 51 7.90 10.89 2.12
CA SER A 51 9.28 10.42 1.95
C SER A 51 9.69 9.50 3.11
N GLY A 52 10.69 8.63 2.89
CA GLY A 52 11.28 7.79 3.94
C GLY A 52 11.80 6.44 3.48
N GLY A 53 11.28 5.89 2.39
CA GLY A 53 11.77 4.66 1.77
C GLY A 53 12.82 4.90 0.70
N ARG A 54 13.15 3.85 -0.06
CA ARG A 54 13.95 3.98 -1.29
C ARG A 54 13.15 4.79 -2.32
N MET A 55 13.80 5.64 -3.09
CA MET A 55 13.16 6.50 -4.10
C MET A 55 12.28 5.71 -5.08
N THR A 56 12.78 4.60 -5.60
CA THR A 56 12.04 3.72 -6.52
C THR A 56 10.80 3.15 -5.87
N TYR A 57 10.90 2.70 -4.61
CA TYR A 57 9.76 2.18 -3.85
C TYR A 57 8.72 3.27 -3.58
N ASN A 58 9.14 4.44 -3.13
CA ASN A 58 8.23 5.57 -2.88
C ASN A 58 7.48 5.95 -4.14
N ALA A 59 8.18 6.06 -5.28
CA ALA A 59 7.58 6.43 -6.56
C ALA A 59 6.51 5.43 -7.01
N VAL A 60 6.80 4.13 -6.98
CA VAL A 60 5.83 3.12 -7.40
C VAL A 60 4.65 3.01 -6.45
N LYS A 61 4.86 3.21 -5.13
CA LYS A 61 3.77 3.21 -4.14
C LYS A 61 2.89 4.46 -4.25
N ALA A 62 3.45 5.61 -4.59
CA ALA A 62 2.69 6.81 -4.94
C ALA A 62 1.88 6.61 -6.23
N ALA A 63 2.47 5.95 -7.24
CA ALA A 63 1.78 5.62 -8.48
C ALA A 63 0.60 4.66 -8.24
N GLU A 64 0.70 3.68 -7.34
CA GLU A 64 -0.44 2.81 -6.97
C GLU A 64 -1.59 3.61 -6.33
N ILE A 65 -1.30 4.58 -5.46
CA ILE A 65 -2.32 5.45 -4.85
C ILE A 65 -3.01 6.30 -5.92
N SER A 66 -2.24 6.90 -6.82
CA SER A 66 -2.76 7.69 -7.94
C SER A 66 -3.62 6.84 -8.89
N LEU A 67 -3.15 5.64 -9.22
CA LEU A 67 -3.88 4.68 -10.04
C LEU A 67 -5.22 4.31 -9.39
N ALA A 68 -5.22 3.97 -8.10
CA ALA A 68 -6.44 3.65 -7.36
C ALA A 68 -7.46 4.78 -7.42
N LYS A 69 -7.02 6.03 -7.26
CA LYS A 69 -7.90 7.21 -7.35
C LYS A 69 -8.49 7.39 -8.74
N SER A 70 -7.67 7.30 -9.77
CA SER A 70 -8.12 7.44 -11.17
C SER A 70 -9.11 6.34 -11.56
N MET A 71 -8.82 5.10 -11.19
CA MET A 71 -9.72 3.96 -11.42
C MET A 71 -11.03 4.11 -10.64
N ALA A 72 -11.02 4.61 -9.41
CA ALA A 72 -12.21 4.85 -8.63
C ALA A 72 -13.20 5.78 -9.34
N GLN A 73 -12.68 6.86 -9.93
CA GLN A 73 -13.50 7.82 -10.70
C GLN A 73 -14.06 7.19 -11.97
N GLN A 74 -13.25 6.47 -12.73
CA GLN A 74 -13.68 5.82 -13.98
C GLN A 74 -14.72 4.72 -13.76
N LEU A 75 -14.55 3.94 -12.70
CA LEU A 75 -15.33 2.73 -12.46
C LEU A 75 -16.57 2.93 -11.59
N ALA A 76 -16.76 4.12 -11.04
CA ALA A 76 -17.92 4.47 -10.20
C ALA A 76 -19.25 4.18 -10.88
N GLN A 77 -19.38 4.51 -12.16
CA GLN A 77 -20.59 4.24 -12.97
C GLN A 77 -20.93 2.74 -13.08
N HIS A 78 -19.96 1.87 -12.83
CA HIS A 78 -20.12 0.41 -12.84
C HIS A 78 -20.29 -0.18 -11.43
N ASN A 79 -20.50 0.66 -10.41
CA ASN A 79 -20.57 0.25 -9.01
C ASN A 79 -19.31 -0.54 -8.54
N ILE A 80 -18.15 -0.19 -9.10
CA ILE A 80 -16.85 -0.76 -8.70
C ILE A 80 -16.11 0.28 -7.87
N ARG A 81 -15.83 -0.05 -6.61
CA ARG A 81 -15.06 0.79 -5.70
C ARG A 81 -13.57 0.44 -5.79
N VAL A 82 -12.73 1.44 -5.77
CA VAL A 82 -11.28 1.25 -5.76
C VAL A 82 -10.67 2.09 -4.65
N ASN A 83 -9.92 1.47 -3.75
CA ASN A 83 -9.22 2.15 -2.67
C ASN A 83 -7.78 1.65 -2.57
N SER A 84 -6.94 2.36 -1.84
CA SER A 84 -5.64 1.87 -1.43
C SER A 84 -5.55 1.82 0.10
N VAL A 85 -4.82 0.83 0.60
CA VAL A 85 -4.36 0.77 1.99
C VAL A 85 -2.89 1.11 2.01
N ALA A 86 -2.48 1.96 2.92
CA ALA A 86 -1.10 2.40 3.10
C ALA A 86 -0.54 1.88 4.45
N PRO A 87 -0.01 0.64 4.48
CA PRO A 87 0.58 0.11 5.70
C PRO A 87 1.83 0.88 6.12
N GLY A 88 2.04 0.97 7.44
CA GLY A 88 3.30 1.35 8.02
C GLY A 88 4.26 0.16 8.13
N SER A 89 5.08 0.16 9.17
CA SER A 89 6.02 -0.93 9.45
C SER A 89 5.29 -2.15 10.02
N ILE A 90 5.19 -3.20 9.22
CA ILE A 90 4.49 -4.45 9.55
C ILE A 90 5.51 -5.57 9.74
N LEU A 91 5.43 -6.28 10.88
CA LEU A 91 6.32 -7.40 11.21
C LEU A 91 5.62 -8.73 10.92
N PHE A 92 6.28 -9.59 10.14
CA PHE A 92 5.85 -10.96 9.88
C PHE A 92 7.04 -11.86 9.60
N PRO A 93 6.94 -13.17 9.86
CA PRO A 93 8.03 -14.12 9.60
C PRO A 93 8.50 -14.08 8.15
N GLY A 94 9.82 -14.00 7.94
CA GLY A 94 10.44 -13.91 6.61
C GLY A 94 10.35 -12.52 5.94
N GLY A 95 9.67 -11.56 6.55
CA GLY A 95 9.60 -10.18 6.07
C GLY A 95 10.91 -9.41 6.25
N SER A 96 10.99 -8.21 5.65
CA SER A 96 12.20 -7.36 5.74
C SER A 96 12.49 -6.90 7.17
N TRP A 97 11.46 -6.53 7.93
CA TRP A 97 11.61 -6.14 9.33
C TRP A 97 12.02 -7.30 10.23
N HIS A 98 11.50 -8.50 9.97
CA HIS A 98 11.89 -9.71 10.71
C HIS A 98 13.38 -10.03 10.47
N ARG A 99 13.86 -9.97 9.21
CA ARG A 99 15.29 -10.18 8.92
C ARG A 99 16.18 -9.11 9.57
N ARG A 100 15.77 -7.84 9.53
CA ARG A 100 16.52 -6.75 10.20
C ARG A 100 16.55 -6.92 11.71
N GLN A 101 15.44 -7.34 12.32
CA GLN A 101 15.37 -7.58 13.76
C GLN A 101 16.30 -8.74 14.20
N GLN A 102 16.47 -9.76 13.35
CA GLN A 102 17.42 -10.83 13.61
C GLN A 102 18.88 -10.37 13.46
N GLN A 103 19.17 -9.44 12.55
CA GLN A 103 20.51 -8.92 12.30
C GLN A 103 20.94 -7.86 13.31
N ASP A 104 20.03 -7.00 13.74
CA ASP A 104 20.27 -5.89 14.65
C ASP A 104 19.07 -5.69 15.60
N PRO A 105 18.94 -6.51 16.66
CA PRO A 105 17.83 -6.40 17.61
C PRO A 105 17.79 -5.05 18.33
N GLU A 106 18.96 -4.52 18.72
CA GLU A 106 19.04 -3.27 19.48
C GLU A 106 18.69 -2.05 18.61
N GLY A 107 19.20 -1.97 17.40
CA GLY A 107 18.85 -0.91 16.46
C GLY A 107 17.37 -0.94 16.08
N ILE A 108 16.77 -2.12 15.96
CA ILE A 108 15.33 -2.25 15.74
C ILE A 108 14.53 -1.85 16.98
N ALA A 109 14.97 -2.17 18.18
CA ALA A 109 14.32 -1.70 19.40
C ALA A 109 14.34 -0.16 19.49
N GLU A 110 15.45 0.47 19.14
CA GLU A 110 15.56 1.93 19.06
C GLU A 110 14.65 2.51 17.97
N PHE A 111 14.63 1.91 16.77
CA PHE A 111 13.70 2.30 15.71
C PHE A 111 12.24 2.27 16.20
N VAL A 112 11.83 1.20 16.89
CA VAL A 112 10.47 1.07 17.43
C VAL A 112 10.16 2.21 18.41
N ARG A 113 11.08 2.50 19.34
CA ARG A 113 10.89 3.60 20.31
C ARG A 113 10.74 4.97 19.65
N ARG A 114 11.54 5.23 18.61
CA ARG A 114 11.62 6.53 17.97
C ARG A 114 10.55 6.77 16.91
N GLU A 115 10.24 5.75 16.10
CA GLU A 115 9.45 5.91 14.88
C GLU A 115 8.05 5.29 14.96
N LEU A 116 7.77 4.44 15.94
CA LEU A 116 6.47 3.77 16.05
C LEU A 116 5.71 4.24 17.31
N PRO A 117 4.76 5.19 17.17
CA PRO A 117 4.07 5.75 18.32
C PRO A 117 3.32 4.74 19.20
N PHE A 118 2.83 3.63 18.61
CA PHE A 118 2.22 2.54 19.37
C PHE A 118 3.23 1.61 20.06
N GLY A 119 4.54 1.91 19.99
CA GLY A 119 5.60 1.13 20.63
C GLY A 119 5.80 -0.28 20.08
N ARG A 120 5.23 -0.58 18.91
CA ARG A 120 5.35 -1.89 18.27
C ARG A 120 5.16 -1.80 16.76
N PHE A 121 5.61 -2.81 16.07
CA PHE A 121 5.22 -3.04 14.68
C PHE A 121 3.72 -3.38 14.57
N GLY A 122 3.14 -3.06 13.42
CA GLY A 122 1.85 -3.59 13.01
C GLY A 122 1.93 -5.07 12.64
N ARG A 123 0.78 -5.73 12.62
CA ARG A 123 0.63 -7.14 12.24
C ARG A 123 -0.11 -7.25 10.90
N PRO A 124 0.14 -8.28 10.09
CA PRO A 124 -0.57 -8.50 8.82
C PRO A 124 -2.10 -8.52 8.98
N GLU A 125 -2.60 -9.09 10.09
CA GLU A 125 -4.03 -9.19 10.38
C GLU A 125 -4.69 -7.80 10.53
N GLU A 126 -3.96 -6.80 11.02
CA GLU A 126 -4.45 -5.43 11.17
C GLU A 126 -4.64 -4.77 9.79
N VAL A 127 -3.72 -5.05 8.86
CA VAL A 127 -3.87 -4.64 7.45
C VAL A 127 -5.01 -5.41 6.78
N GLY A 128 -5.08 -6.73 7.01
CA GLY A 128 -6.12 -7.61 6.48
C GLY A 128 -7.52 -7.19 6.92
N ALA A 129 -7.69 -6.74 8.16
CA ALA A 129 -8.98 -6.25 8.68
C ALA A 129 -9.44 -4.99 7.92
N ALA A 130 -8.53 -4.04 7.64
CA ALA A 130 -8.85 -2.85 6.84
C ALA A 130 -9.22 -3.22 5.40
N VAL A 131 -8.50 -4.16 4.79
CA VAL A 131 -8.80 -4.67 3.44
C VAL A 131 -10.17 -5.35 3.42
N ALA A 132 -10.47 -6.21 4.38
CA ALA A 132 -11.76 -6.88 4.49
C ALA A 132 -12.91 -5.89 4.64
N PHE A 133 -12.76 -4.88 5.50
CA PHE A 133 -13.75 -3.81 5.65
C PHE A 133 -13.97 -3.05 4.35
N LEU A 134 -12.89 -2.56 3.72
CA LEU A 134 -12.98 -1.80 2.47
C LEU A 134 -13.55 -2.61 1.31
N SER A 135 -13.36 -3.92 1.31
CA SER A 135 -13.91 -4.83 0.30
C SER A 135 -15.40 -5.14 0.52
N SER A 136 -15.91 -4.94 1.73
CA SER A 136 -17.27 -5.30 2.12
C SER A 136 -18.31 -4.24 1.71
N ALA A 137 -19.60 -4.62 1.75
CA ALA A 137 -20.73 -3.71 1.55
C ALA A 137 -20.81 -2.59 2.61
N ARG A 138 -20.17 -2.78 3.77
CA ARG A 138 -20.12 -1.76 4.84
C ARG A 138 -19.31 -0.52 4.44
N ALA A 139 -18.43 -0.65 3.45
CA ALA A 139 -17.67 0.44 2.87
C ALA A 139 -18.26 0.96 1.55
N SER A 140 -19.58 0.83 1.35
CA SER A 140 -20.26 1.13 0.09
C SER A 140 -20.08 2.57 -0.41
N TRP A 141 -19.77 3.52 0.47
CA TRP A 141 -19.57 4.93 0.14
C TRP A 141 -18.09 5.35 0.18
N ILE A 142 -17.16 4.39 0.30
CA ILE A 142 -15.72 4.64 0.33
C ILE A 142 -15.11 4.18 -0.99
N SER A 143 -14.69 5.15 -1.83
CA SER A 143 -14.00 4.89 -3.10
C SER A 143 -13.03 6.03 -3.39
N GLY A 144 -11.83 5.70 -3.88
CA GLY A 144 -10.75 6.64 -4.16
C GLY A 144 -10.01 7.13 -2.91
N ALA A 145 -10.18 6.46 -1.77
CA ALA A 145 -9.45 6.76 -0.55
C ALA A 145 -8.09 6.03 -0.50
N SER A 146 -7.13 6.65 0.20
CA SER A 146 -5.89 6.01 0.63
C SER A 146 -5.88 5.97 2.16
N VAL A 147 -6.03 4.77 2.73
CA VAL A 147 -6.25 4.56 4.16
C VAL A 147 -4.95 4.11 4.84
N PRO A 148 -4.33 4.93 5.72
CA PRO A 148 -3.19 4.49 6.52
C PRO A 148 -3.59 3.38 7.50
N VAL A 149 -2.73 2.36 7.61
CA VAL A 149 -2.82 1.31 8.64
C VAL A 149 -1.42 1.15 9.23
N ASP A 150 -1.05 2.07 10.11
CA ASP A 150 0.34 2.33 10.45
C ASP A 150 0.60 2.61 11.94
N GLY A 151 -0.42 2.59 12.79
CA GLY A 151 -0.25 2.93 14.21
C GLY A 151 0.28 4.36 14.41
N CYS A 152 -0.16 5.30 13.57
CA CYS A 152 0.27 6.71 13.60
C CYS A 152 1.75 6.92 13.27
N GLN A 153 2.38 6.00 12.53
CA GLN A 153 3.78 6.12 12.11
C GLN A 153 3.99 7.25 11.11
N SER A 154 3.09 7.39 10.14
CA SER A 154 3.13 8.45 9.13
C SER A 154 2.93 9.82 9.78
N ARG A 155 3.69 10.80 9.28
CA ARG A 155 3.55 12.21 9.66
C ARG A 155 2.76 13.01 8.63
N SER A 156 2.31 12.35 7.56
CA SER A 156 1.48 12.96 6.52
C SER A 156 0.07 13.23 7.06
N GLN A 157 -0.45 14.43 6.76
CA GLN A 157 -1.83 14.82 7.08
C GLN A 157 -2.82 14.48 5.95
N ILE A 158 -2.32 14.02 4.80
CA ILE A 158 -3.11 13.71 3.61
C ILE A 158 -2.92 12.27 3.19
#